data_bec92d6d9523aa53921221637444718c
#
_entry.id   bec92d6d9523aa53921221637444718c
#
_cell.length_a   1.000
_cell.length_b   1.000
_cell.length_c   1.000
_cell.angle_alpha   90.00
_cell.angle_beta   90.00
_cell.angle_gamma   90.00
#
_symmetry.space_group_name_H-M   'P 1'
#
loop_
_entity.id
_entity.type
_entity.pdbx_description
1 polymer ?
#
loop_
_entity_poly.entity_id
_entity_poly.type
_entity_poly.pdbx_seq_one_letter_code
_entity_poly.pdbx_strand_id
1 'polypeptide(L)'
;PYRVLVSEVLLQQTRVEQAALYYRRFLERFPTLKALAAASLEEVLRVWQGAGYYRRAEHLHRLARSVEELPPSFAELRKLPGLGPYTAAAVASIAFGERVAAVDGNVRRVLSRLFARESPKEKELFALAQGLLPEGVDPGVWNQALMELGATVCLPKRPRCGTCPLGAFCRGKEAPGRYPAPRKRWAKEERLVALVLLGRKGVHLERLEGRFQGLYGVPLFPPEELPGREAAFGVRSRPLGEVRHALTHRRLLVEVRGALWEGEGEDPWRRPLPKLMEKVLRKALPLLAHAGVVPLPDA
;
A
#
# COMPACT_ATOMS: atom_id res chain seq x y z
N PRO A 1 -5.90 -12.17 17.08
CA PRO A 1 -5.58 -12.48 15.65
C PRO A 1 -5.95 -11.32 14.71
N TYR A 2 -7.18 -10.79 14.77
CA TYR A 2 -7.63 -9.72 13.88
C TYR A 2 -6.74 -8.46 13.94
N ARG A 3 -6.36 -8.01 15.13
CA ARG A 3 -5.47 -6.85 15.30
C ARG A 3 -4.09 -7.08 14.71
N VAL A 4 -3.56 -8.30 14.82
CA VAL A 4 -2.28 -8.69 14.19
C VAL A 4 -2.41 -8.65 12.68
N LEU A 5 -3.50 -9.20 12.11
CA LEU A 5 -3.77 -9.17 10.68
C LEU A 5 -3.81 -7.73 10.14
N VAL A 6 -4.56 -6.83 10.81
CA VAL A 6 -4.65 -5.41 10.39
C VAL A 6 -3.28 -4.73 10.44
N SER A 7 -2.50 -4.96 11.51
CA SER A 7 -1.14 -4.44 11.64
C SER A 7 -0.24 -4.91 10.50
N GLU A 8 -0.21 -6.22 10.24
CA GLU A 8 0.64 -6.80 9.20
C GLU A 8 0.28 -6.30 7.79
N VAL A 9 -1.02 -6.14 7.52
CA VAL A 9 -1.47 -5.58 6.23
C VAL A 9 -1.10 -4.11 6.09
N LEU A 10 -1.20 -3.30 7.14
CA LEU A 10 -0.83 -1.88 7.12
C LEU A 10 0.68 -1.67 6.99
N LEU A 11 1.50 -2.50 7.64
CA LEU A 11 2.95 -2.41 7.59
C LEU A 11 3.55 -2.79 6.23
N GLN A 12 2.79 -3.46 5.36
CA GLN A 12 3.23 -3.71 3.99
C GLN A 12 3.48 -2.40 3.25
N GLN A 13 4.75 -2.09 2.93
CA GLN A 13 5.17 -0.90 2.17
C GLN A 13 4.78 0.46 2.81
N THR A 14 4.43 0.47 4.10
CA THR A 14 4.13 1.69 4.87
C THR A 14 5.13 1.81 6.02
N ARG A 15 5.59 3.02 6.30
CA ARG A 15 6.49 3.27 7.45
C ARG A 15 5.72 3.07 8.76
N VAL A 16 6.44 2.63 9.81
CA VAL A 16 5.83 2.27 11.09
C VAL A 16 5.04 3.44 11.70
N GLU A 17 5.61 4.63 11.71
CA GLU A 17 4.98 5.83 12.29
C GLU A 17 3.66 6.15 11.57
N GLN A 18 3.66 6.04 10.26
CA GLN A 18 2.47 6.28 9.44
C GLN A 18 1.46 5.14 9.59
N ALA A 19 1.91 3.90 9.60
CA ALA A 19 1.05 2.73 9.80
C ALA A 19 0.33 2.77 11.14
N ALA A 20 0.99 3.25 12.21
CA ALA A 20 0.41 3.37 13.54
C ALA A 20 -0.80 4.33 13.58
N LEU A 21 -0.76 5.44 12.84
CA LEU A 21 -1.89 6.38 12.73
C LEU A 21 -3.09 5.72 12.04
N TYR A 22 -2.86 5.06 10.91
CA TYR A 22 -3.93 4.36 10.19
C TYR A 22 -4.47 3.17 10.95
N TYR A 23 -3.61 2.45 11.69
CA TYR A 23 -4.00 1.33 12.53
C TYR A 23 -5.01 1.75 13.60
N ARG A 24 -4.73 2.83 14.34
CA ARG A 24 -5.65 3.34 15.36
C ARG A 24 -7.00 3.73 14.74
N ARG A 25 -6.98 4.57 13.71
CA ARG A 25 -8.20 5.02 13.01
C ARG A 25 -9.01 3.85 12.45
N PHE A 26 -8.34 2.85 11.91
CA PHE A 26 -8.99 1.67 11.33
C PHE A 26 -9.67 0.81 12.41
N LEU A 27 -8.99 0.56 13.53
CA LEU A 27 -9.55 -0.22 14.64
C LEU A 27 -10.62 0.51 15.45
N GLU A 28 -10.55 1.84 15.54
CA GLU A 28 -11.64 2.64 16.12
C GLU A 28 -12.93 2.47 15.33
N ARG A 29 -12.85 2.45 14.00
CA ARG A 29 -14.02 2.30 13.15
C ARG A 29 -14.44 0.85 12.96
N PHE A 30 -13.49 -0.06 12.87
CA PHE A 30 -13.70 -1.50 12.66
C PHE A 30 -12.98 -2.31 13.74
N PRO A 31 -13.51 -2.36 14.98
CA PRO A 31 -12.81 -2.98 16.11
C PRO A 31 -12.73 -4.51 16.01
N THR A 32 -13.57 -5.14 15.21
CA THR A 32 -13.64 -6.59 15.02
C THR A 32 -13.74 -6.98 13.55
N LEU A 33 -13.40 -8.23 13.23
CA LEU A 33 -13.57 -8.80 11.90
C LEU A 33 -15.03 -8.68 11.42
N LYS A 34 -16.00 -8.93 12.32
CA LYS A 34 -17.42 -8.80 12.04
C LYS A 34 -17.84 -7.38 11.71
N ALA A 35 -17.32 -6.38 12.44
CA ALA A 35 -17.58 -4.97 12.16
C ALA A 35 -17.04 -4.56 10.78
N LEU A 36 -15.86 -5.05 10.42
CA LEU A 36 -15.28 -4.83 9.09
C LEU A 36 -16.11 -5.51 7.98
N ALA A 37 -16.57 -6.74 8.21
CA ALA A 37 -17.39 -7.48 7.25
C ALA A 37 -18.75 -6.81 6.97
N ALA A 38 -19.34 -6.17 7.98
CA ALA A 38 -20.62 -5.48 7.89
C ALA A 38 -20.56 -4.12 7.20
N ALA A 39 -19.37 -3.51 7.11
CA ALA A 39 -19.18 -2.21 6.49
C ALA A 39 -19.30 -2.30 4.96
N SER A 40 -19.64 -1.18 4.32
CA SER A 40 -19.52 -1.06 2.86
C SER A 40 -18.04 -0.94 2.46
N LEU A 41 -17.69 -1.38 1.25
CA LEU A 41 -16.34 -1.22 0.73
C LEU A 41 -15.94 0.27 0.65
N GLU A 42 -16.87 1.14 0.28
CA GLU A 42 -16.64 2.59 0.21
C GLU A 42 -16.23 3.17 1.58
N GLU A 43 -16.90 2.73 2.64
CA GLU A 43 -16.59 3.13 4.00
C GLU A 43 -15.19 2.65 4.43
N VAL A 44 -14.84 1.40 4.11
CA VAL A 44 -13.51 0.85 4.38
C VAL A 44 -12.42 1.62 3.63
N LEU A 45 -12.63 1.93 2.35
CA LEU A 45 -11.69 2.71 1.54
C LEU A 45 -11.54 4.15 2.05
N ARG A 46 -12.61 4.76 2.54
CA ARG A 46 -12.58 6.10 3.14
C ARG A 46 -11.72 6.12 4.40
N VAL A 47 -11.87 5.14 5.29
CA VAL A 47 -11.04 5.01 6.50
C VAL A 47 -9.58 4.70 6.14
N TRP A 48 -9.34 3.96 5.04
CA TRP A 48 -8.00 3.61 4.55
C TRP A 48 -7.31 4.76 3.81
N GLN A 49 -8.04 5.83 3.48
CA GLN A 49 -7.52 6.95 2.67
C GLN A 49 -6.22 7.51 3.25
N GLY A 50 -5.23 7.68 2.37
CA GLY A 50 -3.86 8.13 2.71
C GLY A 50 -2.87 6.99 3.00
N ALA A 51 -3.31 5.81 3.40
CA ALA A 51 -2.41 4.66 3.63
C ALA A 51 -1.80 4.08 2.34
N GLY A 52 -2.42 4.37 1.18
CA GLY A 52 -1.98 3.86 -0.13
C GLY A 52 -2.26 2.37 -0.34
N TYR A 53 -1.94 1.86 -1.53
CA TYR A 53 -2.13 0.45 -1.88
C TYR A 53 -3.52 -0.09 -1.51
N TYR A 54 -4.56 0.57 -1.98
CA TYR A 54 -5.98 0.37 -1.62
C TYR A 54 -6.49 -1.06 -1.83
N ARG A 55 -5.86 -1.82 -2.75
CA ARG A 55 -6.15 -3.26 -2.90
C ARG A 55 -5.98 -4.05 -1.60
N ARG A 56 -5.11 -3.59 -0.68
CA ARG A 56 -4.97 -4.22 0.64
C ARG A 56 -6.25 -4.10 1.46
N ALA A 57 -6.87 -2.92 1.42
CA ALA A 57 -8.15 -2.68 2.10
C ALA A 57 -9.28 -3.51 1.49
N GLU A 58 -9.34 -3.59 0.15
CA GLU A 58 -10.32 -4.44 -0.55
C GLU A 58 -10.14 -5.92 -0.20
N HIS A 59 -8.90 -6.41 -0.20
CA HIS A 59 -8.61 -7.79 0.18
C HIS A 59 -8.97 -8.07 1.64
N LEU A 60 -8.63 -7.15 2.55
CA LEU A 60 -8.94 -7.27 3.97
C LEU A 60 -10.46 -7.29 4.21
N HIS A 61 -11.21 -6.43 3.51
CA HIS A 61 -12.66 -6.41 3.56
C HIS A 61 -13.28 -7.70 2.99
N ARG A 62 -12.78 -8.18 1.85
CA ARG A 62 -13.21 -9.45 1.24
C ARG A 62 -12.92 -10.64 2.16
N LEU A 63 -11.75 -10.66 2.77
CA LEU A 63 -11.37 -11.66 3.76
C LEU A 63 -12.36 -11.65 4.94
N ALA A 64 -12.64 -10.48 5.51
CA ALA A 64 -13.56 -10.36 6.63
C ALA A 64 -14.97 -10.91 6.31
N ARG A 65 -15.41 -10.80 5.05
CA ARG A 65 -16.70 -11.34 4.58
C ARG A 65 -16.65 -12.83 4.23
N SER A 66 -15.49 -13.44 4.15
CA SER A 66 -15.33 -14.84 3.77
C SER A 66 -15.22 -15.80 4.95
N VAL A 67 -14.98 -15.29 6.16
CA VAL A 67 -14.84 -16.08 7.38
C VAL A 67 -15.44 -15.34 8.57
N GLU A 68 -15.98 -16.08 9.52
CA GLU A 68 -16.45 -15.50 10.79
C GLU A 68 -15.29 -15.25 11.75
N GLU A 69 -14.31 -16.16 11.76
CA GLU A 69 -13.09 -16.08 12.55
C GLU A 69 -11.87 -16.47 11.71
N LEU A 70 -10.70 -15.94 12.07
CA LEU A 70 -9.46 -16.30 11.41
C LEU A 70 -9.06 -17.72 11.77
N PRO A 71 -8.80 -18.60 10.79
CA PRO A 71 -8.32 -19.94 11.06
C PRO A 71 -6.93 -19.90 11.71
N PRO A 72 -6.59 -20.85 12.62
CA PRO A 72 -5.36 -20.80 13.39
C PRO A 72 -4.12 -21.25 12.65
N SER A 73 -4.26 -21.89 11.47
CA SER A 73 -3.12 -22.46 10.76
C SER A 73 -2.66 -21.64 9.57
N PHE A 74 -1.35 -21.64 9.33
CA PHE A 74 -0.74 -21.04 8.15
C PHE A 74 -1.34 -21.57 6.84
N ALA A 75 -1.58 -22.87 6.75
CA ALA A 75 -2.11 -23.51 5.56
C ALA A 75 -3.53 -23.00 5.22
N GLU A 76 -4.37 -22.76 6.22
CA GLU A 76 -5.72 -22.23 6.05
C GLU A 76 -5.72 -20.73 5.81
N LEU A 77 -4.92 -19.98 6.56
CA LEU A 77 -4.73 -18.53 6.36
C LEU A 77 -4.29 -18.21 4.93
N ARG A 78 -3.41 -19.02 4.36
CA ARG A 78 -2.93 -18.89 2.98
C ARG A 78 -4.02 -18.98 1.91
N LYS A 79 -5.17 -19.58 2.22
CA LYS A 79 -6.30 -19.69 1.29
C LYS A 79 -7.19 -18.45 1.29
N LEU A 80 -7.03 -17.59 2.30
CA LEU A 80 -7.86 -16.39 2.43
C LEU A 80 -7.46 -15.28 1.44
N PRO A 81 -8.42 -14.47 0.99
CA PRO A 81 -8.18 -13.39 0.05
C PRO A 81 -7.09 -12.41 0.54
N GLY A 82 -6.08 -12.18 -0.30
CA GLY A 82 -5.01 -11.19 -0.03
C GLY A 82 -3.95 -11.61 0.97
N LEU A 83 -4.02 -12.81 1.56
CA LEU A 83 -2.97 -13.34 2.43
C LEU A 83 -1.89 -14.07 1.64
N GLY A 84 -0.78 -13.37 1.45
CA GLY A 84 0.44 -13.98 0.91
C GLY A 84 1.16 -14.86 1.96
N PRO A 85 2.24 -15.56 1.54
CA PRO A 85 3.02 -16.45 2.43
C PRO A 85 3.51 -15.73 3.69
N TYR A 86 4.00 -14.50 3.53
CA TYR A 86 4.48 -13.72 4.66
C TYR A 86 3.36 -13.38 5.66
N THR A 87 2.26 -12.76 5.19
CA THR A 87 1.19 -12.31 6.10
C THR A 87 0.53 -13.48 6.80
N ALA A 88 0.29 -14.59 6.09
CA ALA A 88 -0.24 -15.81 6.69
C ALA A 88 0.69 -16.38 7.76
N ALA A 89 2.00 -16.43 7.51
CA ALA A 89 2.99 -16.92 8.48
C ALA A 89 3.12 -15.97 9.69
N ALA A 90 3.10 -14.66 9.47
CA ALA A 90 3.14 -13.69 10.56
C ALA A 90 1.91 -13.81 11.47
N VAL A 91 0.70 -13.88 10.90
CA VAL A 91 -0.52 -14.09 11.70
C VAL A 91 -0.51 -15.43 12.41
N ALA A 92 -0.14 -16.53 11.73
CA ALA A 92 -0.09 -17.86 12.32
C ALA A 92 0.90 -17.94 13.49
N SER A 93 2.09 -17.38 13.34
CA SER A 93 3.11 -17.42 14.39
C SER A 93 2.86 -16.44 15.54
N ILE A 94 2.47 -15.21 15.24
CA ILE A 94 2.30 -14.15 16.24
C ILE A 94 0.98 -14.31 17.02
N ALA A 95 -0.11 -14.63 16.33
CA ALA A 95 -1.43 -14.68 16.94
C ALA A 95 -1.84 -16.07 17.43
N PHE A 96 -1.28 -17.13 16.87
CA PHE A 96 -1.66 -18.51 17.16
C PHE A 96 -0.50 -19.40 17.61
N GLY A 97 0.74 -18.89 17.62
CA GLY A 97 1.92 -19.63 18.10
C GLY A 97 2.35 -20.77 17.18
N GLU A 98 1.91 -20.82 15.92
CA GLU A 98 2.34 -21.85 14.96
C GLU A 98 3.83 -21.69 14.63
N ARG A 99 4.57 -22.81 14.63
CA ARG A 99 6.00 -22.84 14.31
C ARG A 99 6.26 -22.71 12.81
N VAL A 100 6.00 -21.54 12.29
CA VAL A 100 6.21 -21.18 10.88
C VAL A 100 7.02 -19.89 10.78
N ALA A 101 8.01 -19.87 9.87
CA ALA A 101 8.84 -18.70 9.63
C ALA A 101 8.11 -17.65 8.78
N ALA A 102 8.20 -16.40 9.20
CA ALA A 102 7.68 -15.25 8.45
C ALA A 102 8.84 -14.50 7.77
N VAL A 103 8.82 -14.41 6.44
CA VAL A 103 9.91 -13.80 5.66
C VAL A 103 9.38 -12.57 4.93
N ASP A 104 9.56 -11.39 5.52
CA ASP A 104 9.31 -10.10 4.88
C ASP A 104 10.55 -9.58 4.13
N GLY A 105 10.50 -8.35 3.63
CA GLY A 105 11.64 -7.71 2.99
C GLY A 105 12.85 -7.49 3.91
N ASN A 106 12.63 -7.29 5.21
CA ASN A 106 13.67 -7.13 6.21
C ASN A 106 14.36 -8.47 6.50
N VAL A 107 13.57 -9.50 6.79
CA VAL A 107 14.06 -10.86 7.03
C VAL A 107 14.78 -11.40 5.78
N ARG A 108 14.23 -11.17 4.58
CA ARG A 108 14.92 -11.51 3.32
C ARG A 108 16.33 -10.91 3.27
N ARG A 109 16.49 -9.64 3.63
CA ARG A 109 17.79 -8.95 3.64
C ARG A 109 18.72 -9.52 4.70
N VAL A 110 18.22 -9.73 5.92
CA VAL A 110 18.99 -10.35 7.01
C VAL A 110 19.53 -11.71 6.60
N LEU A 111 18.67 -12.60 6.12
CA LEU A 111 19.05 -13.95 5.69
C LEU A 111 19.99 -13.93 4.49
N SER A 112 19.74 -13.04 3.51
CA SER A 112 20.63 -12.91 2.35
C SER A 112 22.05 -12.52 2.75
N ARG A 113 22.22 -11.66 3.74
CA ARG A 113 23.52 -11.26 4.29
C ARG A 113 24.12 -12.31 5.19
N LEU A 114 23.32 -12.88 6.08
CA LEU A 114 23.78 -13.93 7.01
C LEU A 114 24.39 -15.12 6.27
N PHE A 115 23.76 -15.55 5.19
CA PHE A 115 24.18 -16.70 4.39
C PHE A 115 24.89 -16.33 3.08
N ALA A 116 25.22 -15.05 2.83
CA ALA A 116 25.86 -14.55 1.62
C ALA A 116 25.13 -14.98 0.32
N ARG A 117 23.81 -14.74 0.26
CA ARG A 117 22.99 -15.08 -0.91
C ARG A 117 22.67 -13.82 -1.73
N GLU A 118 23.16 -13.77 -2.97
CA GLU A 118 22.95 -12.62 -3.87
C GLU A 118 21.52 -12.54 -4.42
N SER A 119 21.00 -13.68 -4.87
CA SER A 119 19.68 -13.75 -5.53
C SER A 119 18.86 -14.95 -5.04
N PRO A 120 18.59 -15.04 -3.73
CA PRO A 120 17.88 -16.19 -3.18
C PRO A 120 16.44 -16.23 -3.65
N LYS A 121 15.93 -17.42 -3.94
CA LYS A 121 14.53 -17.67 -4.21
C LYS A 121 13.72 -17.63 -2.91
N GLU A 122 12.44 -17.33 -2.98
CA GLU A 122 11.56 -17.27 -1.80
C GLU A 122 11.51 -18.60 -1.05
N LYS A 123 11.45 -19.72 -1.78
CA LYS A 123 11.48 -21.06 -1.18
C LYS A 123 12.79 -21.34 -0.40
N GLU A 124 13.92 -20.89 -0.91
CA GLU A 124 15.22 -21.01 -0.23
C GLU A 124 15.23 -20.17 1.07
N LEU A 125 14.78 -18.93 0.99
CA LEU A 125 14.73 -18.05 2.17
C LEU A 125 13.78 -18.59 3.24
N PHE A 126 12.63 -19.11 2.82
CA PHE A 126 11.69 -19.73 3.75
C PHE A 126 12.33 -20.96 4.44
N ALA A 127 13.00 -21.83 3.70
CA ALA A 127 13.69 -22.99 4.26
C ALA A 127 14.81 -22.58 5.24
N LEU A 128 15.60 -21.56 4.91
CA LEU A 128 16.63 -21.02 5.80
C LEU A 128 16.01 -20.43 7.08
N ALA A 129 14.96 -19.63 6.94
CA ALA A 129 14.25 -19.04 8.08
C ALA A 129 13.63 -20.11 8.98
N GLN A 130 12.98 -21.12 8.37
CA GLN A 130 12.35 -22.22 9.09
C GLN A 130 13.39 -23.05 9.86
N GLY A 131 14.56 -23.29 9.27
CA GLY A 131 15.66 -24.00 9.93
C GLY A 131 16.31 -23.23 11.08
N LEU A 132 16.13 -21.91 11.14
CA LEU A 132 16.62 -21.05 12.24
C LEU A 132 15.64 -20.92 13.40
N LEU A 133 14.39 -21.39 13.27
CA LEU A 133 13.41 -21.32 14.36
C LEU A 133 13.88 -22.18 15.54
N PRO A 134 14.23 -21.57 16.68
CA PRO A 134 14.75 -22.34 17.81
C PRO A 134 13.63 -23.10 18.53
N GLU A 135 13.97 -24.22 19.11
CA GLU A 135 13.07 -24.93 20.02
C GLU A 135 12.92 -24.16 21.34
N GLY A 136 11.73 -24.23 21.94
CA GLY A 136 11.47 -23.58 23.24
C GLY A 136 11.31 -22.06 23.19
N VAL A 137 11.39 -21.43 22.03
CA VAL A 137 11.14 -20.01 21.84
C VAL A 137 9.81 -19.81 21.12
N ASP A 138 9.04 -18.82 21.55
CA ASP A 138 7.82 -18.41 20.87
C ASP A 138 8.12 -17.99 19.41
N PRO A 139 7.51 -18.64 18.43
CA PRO A 139 7.80 -18.40 17.01
C PRO A 139 7.41 -16.97 16.57
N GLY A 140 6.37 -16.40 17.17
CA GLY A 140 5.97 -15.02 16.89
C GLY A 140 7.02 -14.02 17.39
N VAL A 141 7.56 -14.23 18.59
CA VAL A 141 8.66 -13.41 19.15
C VAL A 141 9.91 -13.52 18.27
N TRP A 142 10.28 -14.75 17.88
CA TRP A 142 11.43 -14.97 16.99
C TRP A 142 11.28 -14.25 15.65
N ASN A 143 10.14 -14.41 14.98
CA ASN A 143 9.87 -13.74 13.70
C ASN A 143 9.93 -12.22 13.84
N GLN A 144 9.31 -11.66 14.87
CA GLN A 144 9.36 -10.22 15.14
C GLN A 144 10.78 -9.73 15.42
N ALA A 145 11.58 -10.48 16.18
CA ALA A 145 12.98 -10.12 16.44
C ALA A 145 13.82 -10.06 15.15
N LEU A 146 13.63 -10.99 14.21
CA LEU A 146 14.30 -10.93 12.92
C LEU A 146 13.84 -9.77 12.04
N MET A 147 12.55 -9.45 12.05
CA MET A 147 12.01 -8.30 11.34
C MET A 147 12.60 -7.00 11.91
N GLU A 148 12.62 -6.86 13.23
CA GLU A 148 13.17 -5.69 13.92
C GLU A 148 14.68 -5.54 13.71
N LEU A 149 15.43 -6.64 13.76
CA LEU A 149 16.86 -6.63 13.41
C LEU A 149 17.08 -6.05 12.01
N GLY A 150 16.25 -6.44 11.05
CA GLY A 150 16.28 -5.89 9.71
C GLY A 150 15.89 -4.42 9.63
N ALA A 151 14.93 -4.00 10.42
CA ALA A 151 14.43 -2.62 10.43
C ALA A 151 15.37 -1.64 11.14
N THR A 152 16.12 -2.08 12.16
CA THR A 152 16.88 -1.19 13.06
C THR A 152 18.39 -1.35 12.96
N VAL A 153 18.90 -2.55 12.68
CA VAL A 153 20.34 -2.87 12.66
C VAL A 153 20.83 -3.21 11.26
N CYS A 154 20.25 -4.22 10.61
CA CYS A 154 20.63 -4.68 9.28
C CYS A 154 20.02 -3.81 8.18
N LEU A 155 20.29 -2.50 8.21
CA LEU A 155 19.68 -1.50 7.33
C LEU A 155 20.06 -1.71 5.85
N PRO A 156 19.23 -1.26 4.89
CA PRO A 156 19.51 -1.44 3.47
C PRO A 156 20.84 -0.83 3.01
N LYS A 157 21.10 0.43 3.36
CA LYS A 157 22.27 1.18 2.86
C LYS A 157 23.45 1.20 3.83
N ARG A 158 23.20 1.37 5.11
CA ARG A 158 24.24 1.52 6.15
C ARG A 158 23.94 0.59 7.31
N PRO A 159 24.17 -0.74 7.16
CA PRO A 159 23.94 -1.66 8.26
C PRO A 159 24.91 -1.42 9.41
N ARG A 160 24.43 -1.59 10.63
CA ARG A 160 25.19 -1.42 11.87
C ARG A 160 25.87 -2.74 12.26
N CYS A 161 26.76 -3.24 11.41
CA CYS A 161 27.38 -4.55 11.60
C CYS A 161 28.19 -4.68 12.88
N GLY A 162 28.79 -3.59 13.37
CA GLY A 162 29.57 -3.59 14.61
C GLY A 162 28.74 -3.86 15.87
N THR A 163 27.47 -3.55 15.88
CA THR A 163 26.51 -3.78 16.99
C THR A 163 25.54 -4.91 16.71
N CYS A 164 25.69 -5.62 15.58
CA CYS A 164 24.77 -6.67 15.19
C CYS A 164 25.01 -7.94 16.02
N PRO A 165 23.96 -8.46 16.70
CA PRO A 165 24.10 -9.70 17.49
C PRO A 165 24.45 -10.93 16.64
N LEU A 166 24.16 -10.89 15.32
CA LEU A 166 24.53 -11.96 14.37
C LEU A 166 25.87 -11.71 13.68
N GLY A 167 26.60 -10.65 14.04
CA GLY A 167 27.81 -10.22 13.34
C GLY A 167 28.94 -11.27 13.28
N ALA A 168 29.06 -12.11 14.32
CA ALA A 168 30.04 -13.20 14.35
C ALA A 168 29.73 -14.33 13.36
N PHE A 169 28.47 -14.52 13.01
CA PHE A 169 28.00 -15.59 12.12
C PHE A 169 27.70 -15.10 10.69
N CYS A 170 27.76 -13.79 10.47
CA CYS A 170 27.32 -13.19 9.21
C CYS A 170 28.37 -13.31 8.12
N ARG A 171 28.13 -14.15 7.12
CA ARG A 171 29.05 -14.37 5.97
C ARG A 171 29.12 -13.18 5.02
N GLY A 172 28.08 -12.33 4.99
CA GLY A 172 28.03 -11.13 4.13
C GLY A 172 28.49 -9.84 4.79
N LYS A 173 29.06 -9.90 6.01
CA LYS A 173 29.44 -8.74 6.83
C LYS A 173 30.39 -7.78 6.12
N GLU A 174 31.39 -8.31 5.40
CA GLU A 174 32.42 -7.50 4.73
C GLU A 174 31.92 -6.77 3.47
N ALA A 175 30.85 -7.29 2.86
CA ALA A 175 30.26 -6.70 1.65
C ALA A 175 28.72 -6.70 1.70
N PRO A 176 28.09 -6.07 2.71
CA PRO A 176 26.66 -6.20 2.94
C PRO A 176 25.79 -5.63 1.81
N GLY A 177 26.31 -4.70 1.01
CA GLY A 177 25.64 -4.14 -0.16
C GLY A 177 25.46 -5.12 -1.33
N ARG A 178 26.22 -6.22 -1.33
CA ARG A 178 26.12 -7.29 -2.32
C ARG A 178 24.92 -8.22 -2.07
N TYR A 179 24.43 -8.28 -0.83
CA TYR A 179 23.43 -9.27 -0.41
C TYR A 179 22.15 -8.59 0.16
N PRO A 180 20.97 -8.86 -0.41
CA PRO A 180 20.76 -9.40 -1.76
C PRO A 180 21.25 -8.42 -2.82
N ALA A 181 21.58 -8.92 -4.00
CA ALA A 181 21.99 -8.08 -5.12
C ALA A 181 20.94 -7.01 -5.43
N PRO A 182 21.35 -5.75 -5.69
CA PRO A 182 20.42 -4.69 -5.99
C PRO A 182 19.56 -5.03 -7.23
N ARG A 183 18.25 -4.97 -7.08
CA ARG A 183 17.35 -5.11 -8.22
C ARG A 183 17.43 -3.85 -9.08
N LYS A 184 17.71 -3.99 -10.37
CA LYS A 184 17.58 -2.88 -11.32
C LYS A 184 16.11 -2.46 -11.36
N ARG A 185 15.81 -1.28 -10.82
CA ARG A 185 14.47 -0.70 -10.87
C ARG A 185 14.37 0.17 -12.13
N TRP A 186 13.73 -0.35 -13.15
CA TRP A 186 13.31 0.45 -14.28
C TRP A 186 11.94 1.06 -13.94
N ALA A 187 11.92 2.34 -13.60
CA ALA A 187 10.67 3.07 -13.46
C ALA A 187 10.22 3.48 -14.88
N LYS A 188 9.25 2.79 -15.44
CA LYS A 188 8.63 3.18 -16.71
C LYS A 188 7.86 4.49 -16.49
N GLU A 189 8.17 5.51 -17.28
CA GLU A 189 7.40 6.76 -17.28
C GLU A 189 6.13 6.56 -18.11
N GLU A 190 5.01 7.05 -17.59
CA GLU A 190 3.71 6.98 -18.24
C GLU A 190 3.09 8.37 -18.21
N ARG A 191 2.70 8.87 -19.38
CA ARG A 191 2.03 10.16 -19.53
C ARG A 191 0.53 9.98 -19.58
N LEU A 192 -0.19 10.77 -18.79
CA LEU A 192 -1.64 10.74 -18.69
C LEU A 192 -2.19 12.17 -18.68
N VAL A 193 -3.46 12.29 -19.01
CA VAL A 193 -4.25 13.50 -18.86
C VAL A 193 -5.28 13.27 -17.76
N ALA A 194 -5.42 14.21 -16.85
CA ALA A 194 -6.50 14.29 -15.88
C ALA A 194 -7.43 15.45 -16.26
N LEU A 195 -8.67 15.14 -16.60
CA LEU A 195 -9.65 16.12 -17.05
C LEU A 195 -10.59 16.51 -15.90
N VAL A 196 -10.39 17.71 -15.35
CA VAL A 196 -11.20 18.26 -14.28
C VAL A 196 -12.38 19.01 -14.89
N LEU A 197 -13.57 18.43 -14.81
CA LEU A 197 -14.82 19.02 -15.30
C LEU A 197 -15.57 19.64 -14.12
N LEU A 198 -15.73 20.95 -14.16
CA LEU A 198 -16.38 21.70 -13.10
C LEU A 198 -17.84 21.95 -13.45
N GLY A 199 -18.73 21.27 -12.74
CA GLY A 199 -20.18 21.42 -12.82
C GLY A 199 -20.75 22.35 -11.76
N ARG A 200 -22.07 22.42 -11.69
CA ARG A 200 -22.80 23.37 -10.80
C ARG A 200 -22.62 23.10 -9.31
N LYS A 201 -22.41 21.81 -8.91
CA LYS A 201 -22.31 21.38 -7.51
C LYS A 201 -20.92 20.84 -7.13
N GLY A 202 -19.97 20.89 -8.06
CA GLY A 202 -18.62 20.38 -7.82
C GLY A 202 -18.00 19.76 -9.08
N VAL A 203 -17.17 18.77 -8.88
CA VAL A 203 -16.37 18.15 -9.93
C VAL A 203 -17.02 16.85 -10.43
N HIS A 204 -16.96 16.60 -11.73
CA HIS A 204 -17.30 15.28 -12.26
C HIS A 204 -16.32 14.23 -11.80
N LEU A 205 -16.82 13.23 -11.12
CA LEU A 205 -16.04 12.08 -10.68
C LEU A 205 -16.54 10.79 -11.33
N GLU A 206 -15.63 9.92 -11.64
CA GLU A 206 -15.92 8.56 -12.07
C GLU A 206 -15.24 7.54 -11.16
N ARG A 207 -15.75 6.31 -11.16
CA ARG A 207 -15.13 5.21 -10.44
C ARG A 207 -13.93 4.74 -11.22
N LEU A 208 -12.75 4.81 -10.60
CA LEU A 208 -11.50 4.46 -11.25
C LEU A 208 -11.35 2.94 -11.37
N GLU A 209 -10.74 2.50 -12.46
CA GLU A 209 -10.43 1.11 -12.74
C GLU A 209 -8.93 0.81 -12.61
N GLY A 210 -8.56 -0.46 -12.71
CA GLY A 210 -7.18 -0.90 -12.73
C GLY A 210 -6.44 -0.62 -11.42
N ARG A 211 -5.39 0.23 -11.49
CA ARG A 211 -4.51 0.50 -10.35
C ARG A 211 -5.15 1.29 -9.20
N PHE A 212 -6.22 2.00 -9.47
CA PHE A 212 -6.99 2.78 -8.50
C PHE A 212 -8.41 2.25 -8.33
N GLN A 213 -8.64 1.00 -8.70
CA GLN A 213 -9.93 0.36 -8.67
C GLN A 213 -10.65 0.55 -7.33
N GLY A 214 -11.94 0.87 -7.41
CA GLY A 214 -12.79 1.11 -6.24
C GLY A 214 -12.74 2.53 -5.67
N LEU A 215 -11.76 3.33 -6.07
CA LEU A 215 -11.65 4.75 -5.71
C LEU A 215 -12.31 5.63 -6.77
N TYR A 216 -12.52 6.89 -6.40
CA TYR A 216 -13.07 7.90 -7.29
C TYR A 216 -11.98 8.86 -7.77
N GLY A 217 -12.19 9.47 -8.92
CA GLY A 217 -11.30 10.48 -9.46
C GLY A 217 -11.88 11.15 -10.67
N VAL A 218 -11.22 12.19 -11.13
CA VAL A 218 -11.54 12.78 -12.44
C VAL A 218 -11.13 11.82 -13.55
N PRO A 219 -11.72 11.90 -14.75
CA PRO A 219 -11.31 11.12 -15.92
C PRO A 219 -9.79 11.17 -16.10
N LEU A 220 -9.15 9.98 -16.15
CA LEU A 220 -7.70 9.81 -16.26
C LEU A 220 -7.39 8.86 -17.42
N PHE A 221 -6.74 9.34 -18.46
CA PHE A 221 -6.58 8.63 -19.74
C PHE A 221 -5.28 9.03 -20.46
N PRO A 222 -4.82 8.27 -21.46
CA PRO A 222 -3.69 8.63 -22.31
C PRO A 222 -3.93 9.92 -23.10
N PRO A 223 -2.88 10.73 -23.40
CA PRO A 223 -3.03 12.02 -24.08
C PRO A 223 -3.77 11.96 -25.43
N GLU A 224 -3.64 10.88 -26.17
CA GLU A 224 -4.29 10.65 -27.45
C GLU A 224 -5.82 10.57 -27.36
N GLU A 225 -6.38 10.24 -26.21
CA GLU A 225 -7.83 10.19 -26.01
C GLU A 225 -8.45 11.57 -25.73
N LEU A 226 -7.65 12.61 -25.49
CA LEU A 226 -8.15 13.94 -25.10
C LEU A 226 -9.22 14.51 -26.05
N PRO A 227 -9.03 14.52 -27.38
CA PRO A 227 -10.04 15.09 -28.28
C PRO A 227 -11.40 14.37 -28.20
N GLY A 228 -11.37 13.05 -28.09
CA GLY A 228 -12.58 12.23 -27.94
C GLY A 228 -13.28 12.47 -26.60
N ARG A 229 -12.53 12.63 -25.52
CA ARG A 229 -13.07 12.93 -24.19
C ARG A 229 -13.68 14.32 -24.13
N GLU A 230 -13.02 15.32 -24.68
CA GLU A 230 -13.58 16.68 -24.78
C GLU A 230 -14.88 16.72 -25.60
N ALA A 231 -14.91 16.01 -26.72
CA ALA A 231 -16.12 15.91 -27.55
C ALA A 231 -17.27 15.20 -26.80
N ALA A 232 -16.98 14.11 -26.08
CA ALA A 232 -17.97 13.36 -25.30
C ALA A 232 -18.64 14.20 -24.19
N PHE A 233 -17.90 15.13 -23.58
CA PHE A 233 -18.42 16.03 -22.55
C PHE A 233 -18.90 17.37 -23.09
N GLY A 234 -18.74 17.64 -24.41
CA GLY A 234 -19.14 18.91 -25.02
C GLY A 234 -18.29 20.10 -24.52
N VAL A 235 -17.02 19.89 -24.18
CA VAL A 235 -16.17 20.92 -23.58
C VAL A 235 -14.88 21.14 -24.36
N ARG A 236 -14.26 22.31 -24.14
CA ARG A 236 -12.86 22.57 -24.49
C ARG A 236 -12.09 22.85 -23.21
N SER A 237 -11.13 22.01 -22.89
CA SER A 237 -10.33 22.14 -21.69
C SER A 237 -9.09 23.00 -21.92
N ARG A 238 -8.64 23.67 -20.87
CA ARG A 238 -7.37 24.40 -20.83
C ARG A 238 -6.37 23.71 -19.92
N PRO A 239 -5.06 23.79 -20.19
CA PRO A 239 -4.05 23.25 -19.30
C PRO A 239 -4.01 24.06 -17.98
N LEU A 240 -3.97 23.35 -16.86
CA LEU A 240 -3.84 23.91 -15.51
C LEU A 240 -2.46 23.62 -14.90
N GLY A 241 -1.65 22.79 -15.56
CA GLY A 241 -0.30 22.42 -15.18
C GLY A 241 -0.09 20.92 -15.12
N GLU A 242 0.97 20.48 -14.46
CA GLU A 242 1.41 19.09 -14.43
C GLU A 242 1.54 18.59 -12.99
N VAL A 243 1.25 17.31 -12.79
CA VAL A 243 1.42 16.59 -11.53
C VAL A 243 2.32 15.38 -11.75
N ARG A 244 3.35 15.23 -10.90
CA ARG A 244 4.21 14.04 -10.88
C ARG A 244 3.82 13.13 -9.73
N HIS A 245 3.65 11.85 -10.04
CA HIS A 245 3.29 10.85 -9.04
C HIS A 245 4.11 9.58 -9.23
N ALA A 246 4.85 9.19 -8.17
CA ALA A 246 5.65 7.97 -8.18
C ALA A 246 4.84 6.79 -7.64
N LEU A 247 4.82 5.71 -8.41
CA LEU A 247 4.37 4.40 -8.00
C LEU A 247 5.58 3.47 -7.86
N THR A 248 5.39 2.29 -7.27
CA THR A 248 6.49 1.33 -7.02
C THR A 248 7.31 0.99 -8.27
N HIS A 249 6.66 0.90 -9.44
CA HIS A 249 7.30 0.47 -10.69
C HIS A 249 7.10 1.46 -11.86
N ARG A 250 6.45 2.61 -11.62
CA ARG A 250 6.13 3.61 -12.63
C ARG A 250 6.23 5.01 -12.08
N ARG A 251 6.54 5.96 -12.96
CA ARG A 251 6.39 7.39 -12.73
C ARG A 251 5.26 7.89 -13.62
N LEU A 252 4.26 8.51 -13.02
CA LEU A 252 3.16 9.12 -13.75
C LEU A 252 3.46 10.60 -13.91
N LEU A 253 3.40 11.06 -15.14
CA LEU A 253 3.43 12.47 -15.53
C LEU A 253 2.04 12.83 -16.00
N VAL A 254 1.31 13.60 -15.22
CA VAL A 254 -0.11 13.85 -15.46
C VAL A 254 -0.32 15.31 -15.80
N GLU A 255 -0.70 15.59 -17.04
CA GLU A 255 -1.20 16.91 -17.44
C GLU A 255 -2.60 17.11 -16.85
N VAL A 256 -2.75 18.14 -16.04
CA VAL A 256 -4.04 18.53 -15.46
C VAL A 256 -4.69 19.53 -16.39
N ARG A 257 -5.89 19.22 -16.88
CA ARG A 257 -6.68 20.09 -17.73
C ARG A 257 -8.04 20.34 -17.07
N GLY A 258 -8.59 21.51 -17.28
CA GLY A 258 -9.86 21.88 -16.67
C GLY A 258 -10.80 22.56 -17.64
N ALA A 259 -12.10 22.32 -17.46
CA ALA A 259 -13.17 22.96 -18.21
C ALA A 259 -14.40 23.17 -17.32
N LEU A 260 -15.20 24.21 -17.63
CA LEU A 260 -16.57 24.31 -17.14
C LEU A 260 -17.43 23.28 -17.88
N TRP A 261 -18.34 22.65 -17.16
CA TRP A 261 -19.20 21.61 -17.68
C TRP A 261 -20.65 21.81 -17.25
N GLU A 262 -21.62 21.54 -18.11
CA GLU A 262 -23.05 21.80 -17.83
C GLU A 262 -23.68 20.80 -16.85
N GLY A 263 -22.99 19.72 -16.49
CA GLY A 263 -23.45 18.75 -15.54
C GLY A 263 -23.44 19.24 -14.08
N GLU A 264 -23.95 18.41 -13.18
CA GLU A 264 -24.04 18.78 -11.77
C GLU A 264 -22.68 18.71 -11.06
N GLY A 265 -21.93 17.62 -11.22
CA GLY A 265 -20.75 17.33 -10.41
C GLY A 265 -21.08 16.99 -8.95
N GLU A 266 -20.06 16.70 -8.16
CA GLU A 266 -20.18 16.45 -6.72
C GLU A 266 -18.95 16.98 -5.97
N ASP A 267 -19.05 17.11 -4.63
CA ASP A 267 -17.93 17.46 -3.78
C ASP A 267 -16.92 16.30 -3.76
N PRO A 268 -15.72 16.47 -4.36
CA PRO A 268 -14.76 15.39 -4.49
C PRO A 268 -14.24 14.87 -3.14
N TRP A 269 -14.26 15.72 -2.12
CA TRP A 269 -13.74 15.37 -0.80
C TRP A 269 -14.66 14.45 0.02
N ARG A 270 -15.87 14.25 -0.46
CA ARG A 270 -16.80 13.25 0.12
C ARG A 270 -16.56 11.82 -0.37
N ARG A 271 -15.70 11.66 -1.37
CA ARG A 271 -15.35 10.36 -1.96
C ARG A 271 -13.97 9.89 -1.55
N PRO A 272 -13.72 8.57 -1.48
CA PRO A 272 -12.38 8.03 -1.28
C PRO A 272 -11.52 8.27 -2.53
N LEU A 273 -10.52 9.14 -2.41
CA LEU A 273 -9.64 9.56 -3.50
C LEU A 273 -8.24 8.96 -3.33
N PRO A 274 -7.57 8.53 -4.41
CA PRO A 274 -6.15 8.22 -4.36
C PRO A 274 -5.32 9.51 -4.26
N LYS A 275 -4.13 9.40 -3.67
CA LYS A 275 -3.20 10.53 -3.48
C LYS A 275 -2.89 11.30 -4.78
N LEU A 276 -2.90 10.61 -5.92
CA LEU A 276 -2.77 11.25 -7.23
C LEU A 276 -3.91 12.25 -7.47
N MET A 277 -5.15 11.84 -7.22
CA MET A 277 -6.33 12.69 -7.45
C MET A 277 -6.37 13.87 -6.51
N GLU A 278 -5.95 13.72 -5.25
CA GLU A 278 -5.79 14.86 -4.35
C GLU A 278 -4.83 15.90 -4.93
N LYS A 279 -3.68 15.47 -5.49
CA LYS A 279 -2.72 16.38 -6.15
C LYS A 279 -3.32 17.06 -7.39
N VAL A 280 -4.06 16.31 -8.20
CA VAL A 280 -4.74 16.84 -9.40
C VAL A 280 -5.77 17.89 -9.03
N LEU A 281 -6.61 17.61 -8.04
CA LEU A 281 -7.65 18.53 -7.58
C LEU A 281 -7.06 19.80 -6.94
N ARG A 282 -6.00 19.66 -6.14
CA ARG A 282 -5.26 20.84 -5.61
C ARG A 282 -4.65 21.70 -6.72
N LYS A 283 -4.20 21.11 -7.82
CA LYS A 283 -3.70 21.84 -8.99
C LYS A 283 -4.83 22.61 -9.70
N ALA A 284 -6.06 22.08 -9.66
CA ALA A 284 -7.24 22.68 -10.24
C ALA A 284 -7.96 23.67 -9.29
N LEU A 285 -7.48 23.89 -8.07
CA LEU A 285 -8.10 24.74 -7.05
C LEU A 285 -8.60 26.11 -7.56
N PRO A 286 -7.84 26.86 -8.38
CA PRO A 286 -8.33 28.15 -8.88
C PRO A 286 -9.63 28.04 -9.68
N LEU A 287 -9.83 26.89 -10.38
CA LEU A 287 -11.07 26.61 -11.10
C LEU A 287 -12.17 26.15 -10.13
N LEU A 288 -11.82 25.36 -9.13
CA LEU A 288 -12.74 24.84 -8.10
C LEU A 288 -13.29 25.96 -7.19
N ALA A 289 -12.48 26.96 -6.87
CA ALA A 289 -12.87 28.10 -6.04
C ALA A 289 -14.07 28.89 -6.64
N HIS A 290 -14.15 28.98 -7.97
CA HIS A 290 -15.24 29.65 -8.65
C HIS A 290 -16.60 28.94 -8.53
N ALA A 291 -16.61 27.66 -8.12
CA ALA A 291 -17.83 26.85 -7.96
C ALA A 291 -18.25 26.64 -6.50
N GLY A 292 -17.60 27.29 -5.54
CA GLY A 292 -17.92 27.14 -4.12
C GLY A 292 -17.51 25.79 -3.51
N VAL A 293 -16.64 25.02 -4.17
CA VAL A 293 -16.08 23.78 -3.63
C VAL A 293 -14.94 24.14 -2.68
N VAL A 294 -15.13 23.91 -1.38
CA VAL A 294 -14.14 24.22 -0.34
C VAL A 294 -12.98 23.21 -0.40
N PRO A 295 -11.72 23.66 -0.45
CA PRO A 295 -10.57 22.75 -0.33
C PRO A 295 -10.54 22.09 1.03
N LEU A 296 -9.91 20.88 1.11
CA LEU A 296 -9.60 20.28 2.41
C LEU A 296 -8.80 21.27 3.26
N PRO A 297 -9.13 21.42 4.55
CA PRO A 297 -8.24 22.12 5.47
C PRO A 297 -6.88 21.46 5.46
N ASP A 298 -5.83 22.27 5.51
CA ASP A 298 -4.45 21.77 5.53
C ASP A 298 -4.28 20.77 6.67
N ALA A 299 -3.86 19.52 6.30
CA ALA A 299 -3.56 18.45 7.22
C ALA A 299 -2.12 18.56 7.70
#